data_576383f118049bfa486473d644aeae36
#
_entry.id   576383f118049bfa486473d644aeae36
#
_cell.length_a   1.000
_cell.length_b   1.000
_cell.length_c   1.000
_cell.angle_alpha   90.00
_cell.angle_beta   90.00
_cell.angle_gamma   90.00
#
_symmetry.space_group_name_H-M   'P 1'
#
loop_
_entity.id
_entity.type
_entity.pdbx_description
1 polymer ?
#
loop_
_entity_poly.entity_id
_entity_poly.type
_entity_poly.pdbx_seq_one_letter_code
_entity_poly.pdbx_strand_id
1 'polypeptide(L)'
;MVANDDLWLTICGGEIHTILGENGAGKSTLMNILAGMLRPDGGRLCINGQEVTLESPQAALRHGIGTVYQHFTLVPSLSVIENVILGLDLGFVLDLDRAEQQLKSLLGDFGLAVAPRTEVRYLSLGQQQRVEIIKTLFRGSQLLLLDEPTSVLTPPEVRELFAILSQLKNRGIGIVFITHKLDEALEISDRITILREGKKVGAFGPSDLAQGEPGALAGQIVAAMFGGPTPTHLTGAGRSRQVLGPPLCTLSQITALDDRGVPAVQGVSLQLQAGEIFGIAGVDGNGQKELGEVLAGQRLVSQGQVMLAGLDLTNRGVTAAAQAGIGYVTDDRLGEASVPKLSVAENAVLKVFNQRPFSRWTVLNRVAIADHTQRLIRDFKIKTPGPEVQLSTLSGGNIQKLLLARELARRPKLLICNKPTQGLDVLTAESILQMLRTQADQGMTVLLISSDLDEILEVSNRVGVMVKGRLVGVVPRGEANGEKLGRLMLGLSDA
;
A
#
# COMPACT_ATOMS: atom_id res chain seq x y z
N MET A 1 -1.30 25.92 -0.15
CA MET A 1 -2.03 24.91 -0.97
C MET A 1 -3.37 24.68 -0.30
N VAL A 2 -4.48 24.81 -1.01
CA VAL A 2 -5.82 24.54 -0.49
C VAL A 2 -6.08 23.05 -0.68
N ALA A 3 -6.32 22.33 0.42
CA ALA A 3 -6.48 20.87 0.39
C ALA A 3 -7.93 20.44 0.08
N ASN A 4 -8.92 21.25 0.51
CA ASN A 4 -10.32 21.10 0.14
C ASN A 4 -10.86 22.49 -0.20
N ASP A 5 -11.48 22.65 -1.37
CA ASP A 5 -11.95 23.93 -1.90
C ASP A 5 -13.41 23.79 -2.32
N ASP A 6 -14.29 24.50 -1.61
CA ASP A 6 -15.76 24.55 -1.84
C ASP A 6 -16.41 23.17 -1.97
N LEU A 7 -16.17 22.29 -0.96
CA LEU A 7 -16.69 20.92 -0.94
C LEU A 7 -18.09 20.87 -0.32
N TRP A 8 -19.03 20.33 -1.09
CA TRP A 8 -20.39 20.04 -0.63
C TRP A 8 -20.67 18.55 -0.67
N LEU A 9 -20.93 17.97 0.50
CA LEU A 9 -21.23 16.55 0.67
C LEU A 9 -22.43 16.38 1.60
N THR A 10 -23.28 15.41 1.28
CA THR A 10 -24.34 14.93 2.16
C THR A 10 -24.12 13.45 2.38
N ILE A 11 -24.08 13.02 3.62
CA ILE A 11 -23.91 11.63 4.03
C ILE A 11 -25.17 11.24 4.80
N CYS A 12 -25.79 10.12 4.41
CA CYS A 12 -27.03 9.66 5.02
C CYS A 12 -26.78 8.41 5.89
N GLY A 13 -27.61 8.23 6.90
CA GLY A 13 -27.65 6.98 7.64
C GLY A 13 -28.16 5.85 6.73
N GLY A 14 -27.61 4.65 6.88
CA GLY A 14 -28.00 3.49 6.08
C GLY A 14 -27.54 3.53 4.62
N GLU A 15 -26.52 4.33 4.28
CA GLU A 15 -25.86 4.29 2.98
C GLU A 15 -24.35 4.12 3.12
N ILE A 16 -23.73 3.52 2.12
CA ILE A 16 -22.28 3.52 1.93
C ILE A 16 -21.95 4.58 0.89
N HIS A 17 -21.38 5.68 1.36
CA HIS A 17 -20.95 6.79 0.53
C HIS A 17 -19.44 6.71 0.31
N THR A 18 -19.01 6.30 -0.87
CA THR A 18 -17.59 6.23 -1.19
C THR A 18 -17.05 7.57 -1.67
N ILE A 19 -15.91 7.95 -1.10
CA ILE A 19 -15.10 9.09 -1.55
C ILE A 19 -13.91 8.53 -2.32
N LEU A 20 -13.96 8.70 -3.63
CA LEU A 20 -12.97 8.21 -4.57
C LEU A 20 -12.08 9.35 -5.06
N GLY A 21 -10.80 9.09 -5.30
CA GLY A 21 -9.87 10.07 -5.84
C GLY A 21 -8.43 9.64 -5.68
N GLU A 22 -7.53 10.27 -6.43
CA GLU A 22 -6.10 10.01 -6.36
C GLU A 22 -5.48 10.43 -5.01
N ASN A 23 -4.25 10.00 -4.78
CA ASN A 23 -3.46 10.48 -3.64
C ASN A 23 -3.19 11.98 -3.79
N GLY A 24 -3.44 12.73 -2.70
CA GLY A 24 -3.37 14.20 -2.74
C GLY A 24 -4.66 14.90 -3.20
N ALA A 25 -5.73 14.17 -3.53
CA ALA A 25 -7.02 14.75 -3.92
C ALA A 25 -7.78 15.45 -2.77
N GLY A 26 -7.29 15.38 -1.53
CA GLY A 26 -7.92 16.01 -0.37
C GLY A 26 -8.75 15.05 0.50
N LYS A 27 -8.79 13.75 0.19
CA LYS A 27 -9.58 12.74 0.93
C LYS A 27 -9.22 12.68 2.41
N SER A 28 -7.94 12.50 2.74
CA SER A 28 -7.47 12.42 4.13
C SER A 28 -7.65 13.74 4.88
N THR A 29 -7.60 14.89 4.21
CA THR A 29 -7.91 16.18 4.82
C THR A 29 -9.38 16.25 5.20
N LEU A 30 -10.28 15.87 4.29
CA LEU A 30 -11.72 15.79 4.56
C LEU A 30 -12.01 14.82 5.71
N MET A 31 -11.37 13.65 5.70
CA MET A 31 -11.45 12.66 6.77
C MET A 31 -11.06 13.24 8.12
N ASN A 32 -9.92 13.94 8.18
CA ASN A 32 -9.42 14.56 9.41
C ASN A 32 -10.35 15.68 9.92
N ILE A 33 -11.03 16.41 9.03
CA ILE A 33 -12.03 17.40 9.40
C ILE A 33 -13.25 16.70 10.02
N LEU A 34 -13.78 15.66 9.38
CA LEU A 34 -14.93 14.89 9.88
C LEU A 34 -14.62 14.15 11.17
N ALA A 35 -13.37 13.70 11.34
CA ALA A 35 -12.88 13.06 12.56
C ALA A 35 -12.56 14.05 13.71
N GLY A 36 -12.64 15.35 13.48
CA GLY A 36 -12.29 16.37 14.47
C GLY A 36 -10.79 16.49 14.77
N MET A 37 -9.94 15.97 13.88
CA MET A 37 -8.47 16.08 13.97
C MET A 37 -7.96 17.40 13.39
N LEU A 38 -8.70 17.99 12.45
CA LEU A 38 -8.36 19.20 11.76
C LEU A 38 -9.57 20.14 11.74
N ARG A 39 -9.36 21.41 12.07
CA ARG A 39 -10.40 22.44 11.90
C ARG A 39 -10.37 22.96 10.46
N PRO A 40 -11.53 23.08 9.77
CA PRO A 40 -11.58 23.75 8.48
C PRO A 40 -11.30 25.24 8.64
N ASP A 41 -10.63 25.84 7.65
CA ASP A 41 -10.38 27.29 7.61
C ASP A 41 -11.67 28.08 7.30
N GLY A 42 -12.65 27.44 6.67
CA GLY A 42 -13.95 28.00 6.33
C GLY A 42 -15.00 26.94 6.02
N GLY A 43 -16.24 27.36 5.86
CA GLY A 43 -17.37 26.45 5.67
C GLY A 43 -18.07 26.06 6.97
N ARG A 44 -19.04 25.16 6.89
CA ARG A 44 -19.81 24.68 8.03
C ARG A 44 -20.07 23.18 7.93
N LEU A 45 -20.13 22.52 9.07
CA LEU A 45 -20.50 21.12 9.22
C LEU A 45 -21.82 21.03 9.96
N CYS A 46 -22.75 20.27 9.42
CA CYS A 46 -24.05 20.05 10.04
C CYS A 46 -24.27 18.56 10.32
N ILE A 47 -24.75 18.23 11.52
CA ILE A 47 -25.14 16.88 11.92
C ILE A 47 -26.60 16.93 12.33
N ASN A 48 -27.44 16.11 11.69
CA ASN A 48 -28.89 16.08 11.92
C ASN A 48 -29.54 17.49 11.81
N GLY A 49 -29.07 18.32 10.86
CA GLY A 49 -29.56 19.65 10.60
C GLY A 49 -29.04 20.75 11.56
N GLN A 50 -28.24 20.41 12.55
CA GLN A 50 -27.60 21.34 13.46
C GLN A 50 -26.16 21.61 13.07
N GLU A 51 -25.77 22.88 13.03
CA GLU A 51 -24.39 23.26 12.80
C GLU A 51 -23.54 22.92 14.02
N VAL A 52 -22.42 22.22 13.78
CA VAL A 52 -21.53 21.74 14.83
C VAL A 52 -20.08 22.10 14.51
N THR A 53 -19.29 22.29 15.56
CA THR A 53 -17.84 22.44 15.47
C THR A 53 -17.18 21.23 16.12
N LEU A 54 -16.42 20.46 15.34
CA LEU A 54 -15.67 19.31 15.85
C LEU A 54 -14.28 19.77 16.27
N GLU A 55 -14.08 19.96 17.56
CA GLU A 55 -12.82 20.49 18.11
C GLU A 55 -11.81 19.39 18.48
N SER A 56 -12.25 18.13 18.48
CA SER A 56 -11.43 16.96 18.82
C SER A 56 -12.10 15.67 18.35
N PRO A 57 -11.35 14.57 18.24
CA PRO A 57 -11.91 13.24 17.97
C PRO A 57 -12.96 12.79 19.00
N GLN A 58 -12.80 13.22 20.26
CA GLN A 58 -13.80 12.96 21.29
C GLN A 58 -15.12 13.71 21.02
N ALA A 59 -15.05 14.95 20.47
CA ALA A 59 -16.23 15.69 20.08
C ALA A 59 -16.93 15.00 18.89
N ALA A 60 -16.18 14.54 17.87
CA ALA A 60 -16.73 13.77 16.76
C ALA A 60 -17.44 12.49 17.26
N LEU A 61 -16.82 11.76 18.16
CA LEU A 61 -17.40 10.56 18.75
C LEU A 61 -18.69 10.83 19.53
N ARG A 62 -18.75 11.93 20.30
CA ARG A 62 -20.01 12.36 21.00
C ARG A 62 -21.14 12.67 20.03
N HIS A 63 -20.83 13.09 18.83
CA HIS A 63 -21.80 13.26 17.74
C HIS A 63 -22.06 11.98 16.93
N GLY A 64 -21.56 10.83 17.40
CA GLY A 64 -21.78 9.54 16.77
C GLY A 64 -20.89 9.27 15.55
N ILE A 65 -19.79 10.01 15.37
CA ILE A 65 -18.84 9.79 14.28
C ILE A 65 -17.67 8.96 14.80
N GLY A 66 -17.52 7.74 14.30
CA GLY A 66 -16.40 6.84 14.60
C GLY A 66 -15.46 6.72 13.41
N THR A 67 -14.16 6.68 13.67
CA THR A 67 -13.12 6.66 12.64
C THR A 67 -12.28 5.41 12.76
N VAL A 68 -12.07 4.75 11.62
CA VAL A 68 -11.13 3.65 11.42
C VAL A 68 -10.06 4.14 10.46
N TYR A 69 -8.83 4.25 10.96
CA TYR A 69 -7.70 4.78 10.20
C TYR A 69 -7.03 3.70 9.36
N GLN A 70 -6.28 4.11 8.35
CA GLN A 70 -5.48 3.25 7.49
C GLN A 70 -4.45 2.41 8.29
N HIS A 71 -3.85 2.99 9.33
CA HIS A 71 -2.99 2.28 10.28
C HIS A 71 -3.77 1.93 11.55
N PHE A 72 -3.68 0.69 11.98
CA PHE A 72 -4.37 0.24 13.18
C PHE A 72 -3.93 1.02 14.42
N THR A 73 -4.92 1.41 15.23
CA THR A 73 -4.71 2.11 16.49
C THR A 73 -4.79 1.16 17.70
N LEU A 74 -4.74 -0.14 17.45
CA LEU A 74 -4.80 -1.18 18.47
C LEU A 74 -3.46 -1.34 19.18
N VAL A 75 -3.51 -1.61 20.49
CA VAL A 75 -2.34 -1.96 21.28
C VAL A 75 -2.13 -3.48 21.22
N PRO A 76 -1.03 -3.97 20.60
CA PRO A 76 -0.87 -5.39 20.31
C PRO A 76 -0.80 -6.30 21.54
N SER A 77 -0.31 -5.78 22.68
CA SER A 77 -0.18 -6.51 23.95
C SER A 77 -1.46 -6.57 24.77
N LEU A 78 -2.49 -5.84 24.40
CA LEU A 78 -3.78 -5.87 25.04
C LEU A 78 -4.74 -6.83 24.32
N SER A 79 -5.67 -7.39 25.07
CA SER A 79 -6.77 -8.18 24.50
C SER A 79 -7.74 -7.32 23.69
N VAL A 80 -8.61 -7.96 22.92
CA VAL A 80 -9.67 -7.28 22.14
C VAL A 80 -10.53 -6.43 23.08
N ILE A 81 -11.02 -6.98 24.18
CA ILE A 81 -11.89 -6.23 25.09
C ILE A 81 -11.16 -5.03 25.69
N GLU A 82 -9.91 -5.17 26.11
CA GLU A 82 -9.11 -4.07 26.64
C GLU A 82 -8.90 -2.96 25.60
N ASN A 83 -8.64 -3.31 24.34
CA ASN A 83 -8.56 -2.35 23.24
C ASN A 83 -9.89 -1.62 22.97
N VAL A 84 -11.01 -2.33 23.05
CA VAL A 84 -12.35 -1.76 22.81
C VAL A 84 -12.71 -0.72 23.88
N ILE A 85 -12.42 -1.03 25.15
CA ILE A 85 -12.76 -0.14 26.28
C ILE A 85 -11.72 0.94 26.57
N LEU A 86 -10.53 0.83 25.96
CA LEU A 86 -9.43 1.77 26.19
C LEU A 86 -9.87 3.22 25.91
N GLY A 87 -9.76 4.08 26.93
CA GLY A 87 -10.14 5.49 26.84
C GLY A 87 -11.65 5.77 27.03
N LEU A 88 -12.45 4.79 27.43
CA LEU A 88 -13.81 5.02 27.92
C LEU A 88 -13.78 5.37 29.40
N ASP A 89 -14.69 6.27 29.81
CA ASP A 89 -14.90 6.56 31.22
C ASP A 89 -15.81 5.49 31.83
N LEU A 90 -15.22 4.41 32.33
CA LEU A 90 -15.93 3.28 32.94
C LEU A 90 -15.96 3.39 34.49
N GLY A 91 -15.60 4.57 35.04
CA GLY A 91 -15.54 4.77 36.49
C GLY A 91 -14.23 4.29 37.14
N PHE A 92 -14.17 4.32 38.48
CA PHE A 92 -12.95 4.07 39.23
C PHE A 92 -12.55 2.58 39.31
N VAL A 93 -13.50 1.67 39.09
CA VAL A 93 -13.29 0.21 39.07
C VAL A 93 -13.71 -0.34 37.71
N LEU A 94 -12.76 -0.93 37.02
CA LEU A 94 -12.99 -1.53 35.71
C LEU A 94 -13.66 -2.90 35.86
N ASP A 95 -14.92 -3.00 35.43
CA ASP A 95 -15.66 -4.28 35.35
C ASP A 95 -15.52 -4.88 33.96
N LEU A 96 -14.47 -5.69 33.77
CA LEU A 96 -14.17 -6.38 32.52
C LEU A 96 -15.25 -7.40 32.11
N ASP A 97 -15.88 -8.06 33.08
CA ASP A 97 -16.88 -9.08 32.79
C ASP A 97 -18.16 -8.45 32.25
N ARG A 98 -18.56 -7.30 32.81
CA ARG A 98 -19.69 -6.51 32.28
C ARG A 98 -19.39 -5.97 30.88
N ALA A 99 -18.20 -5.43 30.66
CA ALA A 99 -17.77 -4.96 29.34
C ALA A 99 -17.74 -6.09 28.32
N GLU A 100 -17.26 -7.28 28.71
CA GLU A 100 -17.24 -8.47 27.86
C GLU A 100 -18.65 -8.94 27.50
N GLN A 101 -19.62 -8.89 28.43
CA GLN A 101 -21.01 -9.21 28.12
C GLN A 101 -21.63 -8.23 27.13
N GLN A 102 -21.39 -6.93 27.29
CA GLN A 102 -21.81 -5.90 26.34
C GLN A 102 -21.20 -6.11 24.95
N LEU A 103 -19.88 -6.41 24.92
CA LEU A 103 -19.20 -6.72 23.68
C LEU A 103 -19.77 -7.98 23.00
N LYS A 104 -20.03 -9.04 23.74
CA LYS A 104 -20.65 -10.27 23.19
C LYS A 104 -22.04 -10.02 22.62
N SER A 105 -22.85 -9.20 23.28
CA SER A 105 -24.15 -8.78 22.76
C SER A 105 -24.00 -8.05 21.42
N LEU A 106 -23.10 -7.06 21.35
CA LEU A 106 -22.83 -6.31 20.13
C LEU A 106 -22.28 -7.19 19.02
N LEU A 107 -21.36 -8.11 19.33
CA LEU A 107 -20.83 -9.07 18.37
C LEU A 107 -21.94 -9.98 17.81
N GLY A 108 -22.85 -10.46 18.67
CA GLY A 108 -24.04 -11.24 18.26
C GLY A 108 -24.99 -10.43 17.37
N ASP A 109 -25.22 -9.17 17.74
CA ASP A 109 -26.07 -8.27 16.97
C ASP A 109 -25.54 -8.04 15.56
N PHE A 110 -24.25 -7.92 15.36
CA PHE A 110 -23.64 -7.65 14.05
C PHE A 110 -23.04 -8.89 13.36
N GLY A 111 -23.23 -10.09 13.91
CA GLY A 111 -22.69 -11.32 13.33
C GLY A 111 -21.16 -11.36 13.26
N LEU A 112 -20.48 -10.63 14.16
CA LEU A 112 -19.04 -10.51 14.18
C LEU A 112 -18.43 -11.57 15.10
N ALA A 113 -17.51 -12.38 14.57
CA ALA A 113 -16.83 -13.42 15.35
C ALA A 113 -15.42 -12.98 15.74
N VAL A 114 -15.25 -12.55 16.99
CA VAL A 114 -13.93 -12.26 17.58
C VAL A 114 -13.93 -12.71 19.04
N ALA A 115 -12.86 -13.37 19.49
CA ALA A 115 -12.73 -13.79 20.88
C ALA A 115 -12.29 -12.60 21.78
N PRO A 116 -13.11 -12.14 22.74
CA PRO A 116 -12.84 -10.90 23.48
C PRO A 116 -11.52 -10.89 24.27
N ARG A 117 -11.06 -12.04 24.75
CA ARG A 117 -9.86 -12.17 25.60
C ARG A 117 -8.58 -12.49 24.81
N THR A 118 -8.64 -12.62 23.50
CA THR A 118 -7.46 -12.83 22.66
C THR A 118 -6.65 -11.54 22.56
N GLU A 119 -5.34 -11.59 22.76
CA GLU A 119 -4.45 -10.46 22.53
C GLU A 119 -4.40 -10.13 21.03
N VAL A 120 -4.39 -8.84 20.70
CA VAL A 120 -4.46 -8.36 19.31
C VAL A 120 -3.27 -8.83 18.46
N ARG A 121 -2.08 -9.01 19.06
CA ARG A 121 -0.89 -9.51 18.34
C ARG A 121 -1.06 -10.91 17.73
N TYR A 122 -2.04 -11.70 18.17
CA TYR A 122 -2.33 -13.04 17.64
C TYR A 122 -3.43 -13.05 16.58
N LEU A 123 -4.03 -11.89 16.28
CA LEU A 123 -5.06 -11.74 15.28
C LEU A 123 -4.48 -11.50 13.90
N SER A 124 -5.13 -12.04 12.84
CA SER A 124 -4.83 -11.66 11.45
C SER A 124 -5.17 -10.19 11.21
N LEU A 125 -4.63 -9.59 10.15
CA LEU A 125 -4.93 -8.20 9.81
C LEU A 125 -6.44 -7.97 9.56
N GLY A 126 -7.13 -8.93 8.92
CA GLY A 126 -8.58 -8.88 8.75
C GLY A 126 -9.35 -8.94 10.07
N GLN A 127 -8.85 -9.71 11.05
CA GLN A 127 -9.43 -9.73 12.39
C GLN A 127 -9.16 -8.42 13.14
N GLN A 128 -7.96 -7.85 13.02
CA GLN A 128 -7.63 -6.54 13.60
C GLN A 128 -8.52 -5.44 13.03
N GLN A 129 -8.78 -5.46 11.72
CA GLN A 129 -9.71 -4.53 11.07
C GLN A 129 -11.12 -4.63 11.66
N ARG A 130 -11.60 -5.85 11.90
CA ARG A 130 -12.90 -6.06 12.59
C ARG A 130 -12.90 -5.48 14.00
N VAL A 131 -11.80 -5.63 14.74
CA VAL A 131 -11.68 -5.07 16.10
C VAL A 131 -11.73 -3.53 16.07
N GLU A 132 -11.10 -2.87 15.08
CA GLU A 132 -11.21 -1.41 14.93
C GLU A 132 -12.66 -0.96 14.67
N ILE A 133 -13.40 -1.68 13.82
CA ILE A 133 -14.82 -1.39 13.56
C ILE A 133 -15.65 -1.63 14.85
N ILE A 134 -15.44 -2.76 15.53
CA ILE A 134 -16.12 -3.10 16.78
C ILE A 134 -15.88 -2.03 17.83
N LYS A 135 -14.65 -1.53 17.96
CA LYS A 135 -14.26 -0.47 18.89
C LYS A 135 -15.07 0.81 18.69
N THR A 136 -15.30 1.21 17.42
CA THR A 136 -16.10 2.39 17.12
C THR A 136 -17.60 2.15 17.39
N LEU A 137 -18.12 0.98 17.02
CA LEU A 137 -19.51 0.60 17.27
C LEU A 137 -19.82 0.49 18.76
N PHE A 138 -18.91 -0.08 19.55
CA PHE A 138 -19.07 -0.19 21.02
C PHE A 138 -19.19 1.19 21.68
N ARG A 139 -18.63 2.22 21.07
CA ARG A 139 -18.71 3.61 21.51
C ARG A 139 -19.97 4.33 21.03
N GLY A 140 -20.89 3.63 20.35
CA GLY A 140 -22.16 4.15 19.90
C GLY A 140 -22.12 4.94 18.59
N SER A 141 -21.12 4.71 17.73
CA SER A 141 -21.03 5.40 16.45
C SER A 141 -22.19 5.06 15.53
N GLN A 142 -22.79 6.09 14.92
CA GLN A 142 -23.86 6.01 13.91
C GLN A 142 -23.35 6.30 12.51
N LEU A 143 -22.18 6.93 12.41
CA LEU A 143 -21.44 7.17 11.17
C LEU A 143 -20.03 6.62 11.32
N LEU A 144 -19.64 5.72 10.41
CA LEU A 144 -18.28 5.18 10.34
C LEU A 144 -17.52 5.83 9.21
N LEU A 145 -16.34 6.36 9.53
CA LEU A 145 -15.37 6.86 8.57
C LEU A 145 -14.28 5.80 8.41
N LEU A 146 -14.12 5.25 7.21
CA LEU A 146 -13.14 4.19 6.91
C LEU A 146 -12.11 4.70 5.90
N ASP A 147 -10.85 4.84 6.32
CA ASP A 147 -9.77 5.34 5.47
C ASP A 147 -8.94 4.18 4.91
N GLU A 148 -9.11 3.88 3.62
CA GLU A 148 -8.48 2.78 2.89
C GLU A 148 -8.48 1.44 3.66
N PRO A 149 -9.65 0.96 4.14
CA PRO A 149 -9.72 -0.16 5.07
C PRO A 149 -9.32 -1.51 4.47
N THR A 150 -9.13 -1.57 3.17
CA THR A 150 -8.80 -2.79 2.39
C THR A 150 -7.33 -2.87 2.01
N SER A 151 -6.55 -1.83 2.27
CA SER A 151 -5.16 -1.70 1.77
C SER A 151 -4.21 -2.82 2.20
N VAL A 152 -4.51 -3.49 3.31
CA VAL A 152 -3.68 -4.57 3.88
C VAL A 152 -4.39 -5.92 3.92
N LEU A 153 -5.59 -6.02 3.32
CA LEU A 153 -6.42 -7.21 3.34
C LEU A 153 -6.24 -8.07 2.08
N THR A 154 -6.37 -9.37 2.26
CA THR A 154 -6.47 -10.32 1.14
C THR A 154 -7.86 -10.24 0.47
N PRO A 155 -8.03 -10.63 -0.80
CA PRO A 155 -9.34 -10.60 -1.47
C PRO A 155 -10.46 -11.34 -0.73
N PRO A 156 -10.25 -12.50 -0.09
CA PRO A 156 -11.27 -13.10 0.77
C PRO A 156 -11.64 -12.23 1.97
N GLU A 157 -10.66 -11.61 2.64
CA GLU A 157 -10.92 -10.74 3.79
C GLU A 157 -11.63 -9.44 3.37
N VAL A 158 -11.38 -8.92 2.16
CA VAL A 158 -12.13 -7.79 1.58
C VAL A 158 -13.60 -8.15 1.43
N ARG A 159 -13.92 -9.32 0.87
CA ARG A 159 -15.32 -9.79 0.74
C ARG A 159 -16.01 -9.93 2.09
N GLU A 160 -15.31 -10.45 3.11
CA GLU A 160 -15.83 -10.53 4.46
C GLU A 160 -16.09 -9.13 5.06
N LEU A 161 -15.17 -8.19 4.85
CA LEU A 161 -15.35 -6.80 5.28
C LEU A 161 -16.58 -6.17 4.59
N PHE A 162 -16.75 -6.35 3.28
CA PHE A 162 -17.90 -5.82 2.54
C PHE A 162 -19.21 -6.40 3.01
N ALA A 163 -19.25 -7.69 3.35
CA ALA A 163 -20.43 -8.31 3.96
C ALA A 163 -20.77 -7.67 5.32
N ILE A 164 -19.76 -7.39 6.15
CA ILE A 164 -19.94 -6.71 7.43
C ILE A 164 -20.48 -5.29 7.21
N LEU A 165 -19.87 -4.51 6.32
CA LEU A 165 -20.29 -3.12 6.04
C LEU A 165 -21.72 -3.08 5.50
N SER A 166 -22.11 -4.04 4.64
CA SER A 166 -23.50 -4.19 4.15
C SER A 166 -24.48 -4.49 5.28
N GLN A 167 -24.11 -5.32 6.26
CA GLN A 167 -24.95 -5.58 7.44
C GLN A 167 -25.11 -4.32 8.31
N LEU A 168 -24.03 -3.57 8.53
CA LEU A 168 -24.05 -2.31 9.29
C LEU A 168 -24.94 -1.27 8.62
N LYS A 169 -24.80 -1.11 7.29
CA LYS A 169 -25.68 -0.26 6.47
C LYS A 169 -27.15 -0.62 6.66
N ASN A 170 -27.51 -1.89 6.55
CA ASN A 170 -28.89 -2.37 6.68
C ASN A 170 -29.49 -2.12 8.08
N ARG A 171 -28.65 -1.83 9.07
CA ARG A 171 -29.04 -1.41 10.44
C ARG A 171 -29.08 0.10 10.64
N GLY A 172 -28.95 0.86 9.55
CA GLY A 172 -29.07 2.32 9.57
C GLY A 172 -27.76 3.05 9.85
N ILE A 173 -26.63 2.36 9.98
CA ILE A 173 -25.32 3.01 10.16
C ILE A 173 -24.89 3.61 8.82
N GLY A 174 -24.54 4.92 8.83
CA GLY A 174 -23.93 5.58 7.69
C GLY A 174 -22.45 5.22 7.59
N ILE A 175 -21.95 5.01 6.39
CA ILE A 175 -20.56 4.63 6.15
C ILE A 175 -19.94 5.54 5.10
N VAL A 176 -18.86 6.22 5.46
CA VAL A 176 -17.97 6.88 4.50
C VAL A 176 -16.80 5.94 4.23
N PHE A 177 -16.70 5.50 2.99
CA PHE A 177 -15.66 4.57 2.55
C PHE A 177 -14.68 5.32 1.65
N ILE A 178 -13.44 5.50 2.11
CA ILE A 178 -12.40 6.18 1.33
C ILE A 178 -11.53 5.12 0.67
N THR A 179 -11.42 5.21 -0.65
CA THR A 179 -10.56 4.34 -1.45
C THR A 179 -10.04 5.07 -2.70
N HIS A 180 -8.99 4.55 -3.29
CA HIS A 180 -8.53 4.91 -4.62
C HIS A 180 -8.81 3.79 -5.65
N LYS A 181 -9.35 2.66 -5.20
CA LYS A 181 -9.67 1.49 -6.02
C LYS A 181 -11.10 1.58 -6.55
N LEU A 182 -11.20 1.63 -7.88
CA LEU A 182 -12.48 1.77 -8.56
C LEU A 182 -13.39 0.55 -8.36
N ASP A 183 -12.82 -0.65 -8.45
CA ASP A 183 -13.59 -1.90 -8.35
C ASP A 183 -14.25 -2.04 -6.98
N GLU A 184 -13.54 -1.69 -5.90
CA GLU A 184 -14.10 -1.65 -4.55
C GLU A 184 -15.24 -0.63 -4.43
N ALA A 185 -15.05 0.56 -5.01
CA ALA A 185 -16.07 1.59 -4.99
C ALA A 185 -17.35 1.17 -5.74
N LEU A 186 -17.20 0.52 -6.91
CA LEU A 186 -18.33 0.02 -7.69
C LEU A 186 -19.05 -1.15 -7.01
N GLU A 187 -18.33 -1.99 -6.26
CA GLU A 187 -18.90 -3.17 -5.62
C GLU A 187 -19.76 -2.82 -4.40
N ILE A 188 -19.30 -1.85 -3.56
CA ILE A 188 -19.93 -1.66 -2.23
C ILE A 188 -20.80 -0.41 -2.12
N SER A 189 -20.64 0.59 -3.02
CA SER A 189 -21.20 1.91 -2.80
C SER A 189 -22.67 2.03 -3.19
N ASP A 190 -23.42 2.79 -2.39
CA ASP A 190 -24.72 3.34 -2.80
C ASP A 190 -24.55 4.72 -3.46
N ARG A 191 -23.47 5.43 -3.13
CA ARG A 191 -23.12 6.74 -3.68
C ARG A 191 -21.60 6.86 -3.80
N ILE A 192 -21.14 7.45 -4.90
CA ILE A 192 -19.72 7.75 -5.12
C ILE A 192 -19.55 9.24 -5.33
N THR A 193 -18.65 9.86 -4.57
CA THR A 193 -18.18 11.24 -4.82
C THR A 193 -16.71 11.19 -5.22
N ILE A 194 -16.37 11.88 -6.30
CA ILE A 194 -15.00 11.93 -6.81
C ILE A 194 -14.37 13.25 -6.41
N LEU A 195 -13.21 13.15 -5.74
CA LEU A 195 -12.37 14.29 -5.40
C LEU A 195 -11.14 14.33 -6.30
N ARG A 196 -10.81 15.53 -6.77
CA ARG A 196 -9.58 15.84 -7.49
C ARG A 196 -9.08 17.24 -7.15
N GLU A 197 -7.81 17.36 -6.76
CA GLU A 197 -7.18 18.64 -6.41
C GLU A 197 -7.98 19.47 -5.40
N GLY A 198 -8.55 18.81 -4.40
CA GLY A 198 -9.35 19.44 -3.34
C GLY A 198 -10.78 19.76 -3.71
N LYS A 199 -11.24 19.44 -4.93
CA LYS A 199 -12.59 19.76 -5.42
C LYS A 199 -13.41 18.52 -5.70
N LYS A 200 -14.73 18.63 -5.55
CA LYS A 200 -15.68 17.63 -6.03
C LYS A 200 -15.84 17.77 -7.54
N VAL A 201 -15.39 16.76 -8.29
CA VAL A 201 -15.42 16.77 -9.76
C VAL A 201 -16.45 15.82 -10.36
N GLY A 202 -17.06 14.96 -9.54
CA GLY A 202 -18.12 14.04 -9.95
C GLY A 202 -18.91 13.51 -8.76
N ALA A 203 -20.14 13.11 -9.00
CA ALA A 203 -20.95 12.40 -8.04
C ALA A 203 -21.89 11.44 -8.79
N PHE A 204 -22.01 10.22 -8.28
CA PHE A 204 -22.86 9.16 -8.82
C PHE A 204 -23.74 8.64 -7.68
N GLY A 205 -25.04 8.72 -7.91
CA GLY A 205 -26.05 8.29 -6.95
C GLY A 205 -26.54 6.85 -7.19
N PRO A 206 -27.46 6.35 -6.35
CA PRO A 206 -27.98 5.00 -6.48
C PRO A 206 -28.60 4.69 -7.85
N SER A 207 -29.24 5.68 -8.50
CA SER A 207 -29.80 5.54 -9.85
C SER A 207 -28.72 5.34 -10.92
N ASP A 208 -27.61 6.06 -10.81
CA ASP A 208 -26.51 5.99 -11.77
C ASP A 208 -25.77 4.65 -11.64
N LEU A 209 -25.59 4.18 -10.40
CA LEU A 209 -24.92 2.91 -10.09
C LEU A 209 -25.78 1.68 -10.47
N ALA A 210 -27.11 1.79 -10.37
CA ALA A 210 -28.02 0.68 -10.65
C ALA A 210 -28.34 0.54 -12.16
N GLN A 211 -28.32 1.64 -12.94
CA GLN A 211 -28.76 1.66 -14.34
C GLN A 211 -27.60 1.77 -15.35
N GLY A 212 -26.41 2.13 -14.89
CA GLY A 212 -25.24 2.28 -15.75
C GLY A 212 -24.71 0.94 -16.26
N GLU A 213 -24.37 0.83 -17.54
CA GLU A 213 -23.55 -0.27 -18.02
C GLU A 213 -22.20 -0.23 -17.29
N PRO A 214 -21.77 -1.32 -16.62
CA PRO A 214 -20.59 -1.29 -15.75
C PRO A 214 -19.34 -0.70 -16.43
N GLY A 215 -19.10 -1.01 -17.70
CA GLY A 215 -17.95 -0.49 -18.44
C GLY A 215 -18.04 1.00 -18.78
N ALA A 216 -19.23 1.51 -19.10
CA ALA A 216 -19.44 2.93 -19.40
C ALA A 216 -19.34 3.78 -18.13
N LEU A 217 -19.91 3.31 -17.02
CA LEU A 217 -19.85 3.96 -15.73
C LEU A 217 -18.41 4.03 -15.19
N ALA A 218 -17.68 2.91 -15.25
CA ALA A 218 -16.27 2.86 -14.91
C ALA A 218 -15.45 3.90 -15.70
N GLY A 219 -15.68 3.98 -17.03
CA GLY A 219 -15.04 4.97 -17.89
C GLY A 219 -15.33 6.42 -17.49
N GLN A 220 -16.58 6.74 -17.10
CA GLN A 220 -16.97 8.08 -16.66
C GLN A 220 -16.31 8.44 -15.30
N ILE A 221 -16.28 7.50 -14.37
CA ILE A 221 -15.63 7.69 -13.06
C ILE A 221 -14.13 7.93 -13.26
N VAL A 222 -13.46 7.11 -14.06
CA VAL A 222 -12.04 7.26 -14.40
C VAL A 222 -11.78 8.60 -15.09
N ALA A 223 -12.57 8.98 -16.08
CA ALA A 223 -12.43 10.28 -16.75
C ALA A 223 -12.57 11.45 -15.77
N ALA A 224 -13.49 11.37 -14.80
CA ALA A 224 -13.64 12.37 -13.76
C ALA A 224 -12.43 12.40 -12.79
N MET A 225 -11.91 11.23 -12.40
CA MET A 225 -10.72 11.15 -11.53
C MET A 225 -9.50 11.80 -12.17
N PHE A 226 -9.23 11.52 -13.43
CA PHE A 226 -8.01 11.94 -14.13
C PHE A 226 -8.15 13.20 -14.95
N GLY A 227 -9.38 13.69 -15.19
CA GLY A 227 -9.63 14.93 -15.93
C GLY A 227 -9.49 14.83 -17.44
N GLY A 228 -9.56 13.63 -17.99
CA GLY A 228 -9.45 13.37 -19.42
C GLY A 228 -9.90 11.96 -19.81
N PRO A 229 -9.97 11.65 -21.11
CA PRO A 229 -10.29 10.30 -21.56
C PRO A 229 -9.26 9.30 -21.01
N THR A 230 -9.74 8.17 -20.54
CA THR A 230 -8.95 7.06 -20.01
C THR A 230 -7.78 6.75 -20.94
N PRO A 231 -6.54 6.66 -20.42
CA PRO A 231 -5.48 6.03 -21.19
C PRO A 231 -5.93 4.63 -21.57
N THR A 232 -5.90 4.29 -22.85
CA THR A 232 -6.43 3.04 -23.45
C THR A 232 -5.68 1.78 -22.97
N HIS A 233 -4.88 1.85 -21.92
CA HIS A 233 -4.01 0.78 -21.43
C HIS A 233 -4.49 0.08 -20.14
N LEU A 234 -5.66 0.46 -19.60
CA LEU A 234 -6.28 -0.24 -18.45
C LEU A 234 -6.94 -1.59 -18.86
N THR A 235 -6.98 -1.90 -20.14
CA THR A 235 -7.38 -3.23 -20.61
C THR A 235 -6.13 -4.08 -20.74
N GLY A 236 -5.95 -5.00 -19.80
CA GLY A 236 -4.83 -5.95 -19.71
C GLY A 236 -4.50 -6.63 -21.04
N ALA A 237 -3.62 -6.03 -21.81
CA ALA A 237 -2.87 -6.73 -22.81
C ALA A 237 -1.87 -7.62 -22.06
N GLY A 238 -2.29 -8.85 -21.78
CA GLY A 238 -1.44 -9.87 -21.20
C GLY A 238 -0.11 -9.89 -21.96
N ARG A 239 1.00 -9.92 -21.20
CA ARG A 239 2.31 -10.04 -21.79
C ARG A 239 2.31 -11.20 -22.78
N SER A 240 2.58 -10.90 -24.05
CA SER A 240 2.92 -11.90 -25.05
C SER A 240 3.97 -12.83 -24.45
N ARG A 241 3.89 -14.12 -24.75
CA ARG A 241 4.84 -15.18 -24.30
C ARG A 241 6.26 -14.72 -24.58
N GLN A 242 6.88 -13.98 -23.65
CA GLN A 242 8.28 -13.63 -23.74
C GLN A 242 9.09 -14.91 -23.46
N VAL A 243 9.98 -15.25 -24.35
CA VAL A 243 10.94 -16.35 -24.12
C VAL A 243 11.90 -15.86 -23.03
N LEU A 244 11.74 -16.39 -21.82
CA LEU A 244 12.62 -16.09 -20.71
C LEU A 244 14.01 -16.66 -20.96
N GLY A 245 15.04 -15.95 -20.54
CA GLY A 245 16.42 -16.39 -20.64
C GLY A 245 16.77 -17.50 -19.62
N PRO A 246 18.03 -17.91 -19.57
CA PRO A 246 18.50 -18.90 -18.60
C PRO A 246 18.40 -18.35 -17.16
N PRO A 247 18.50 -19.24 -16.14
CA PRO A 247 18.52 -18.81 -14.75
C PRO A 247 19.65 -17.81 -14.49
N LEU A 248 19.29 -16.61 -13.99
CA LEU A 248 20.22 -15.55 -13.63
C LEU A 248 20.56 -15.59 -12.13
N CYS A 249 19.54 -15.74 -11.28
CA CYS A 249 19.68 -15.79 -9.84
C CYS A 249 19.05 -17.06 -9.28
N THR A 250 19.77 -17.77 -8.42
CA THR A 250 19.28 -18.97 -7.75
C THR A 250 19.42 -18.84 -6.25
N LEU A 251 18.33 -19.05 -5.56
CA LEU A 251 18.25 -19.19 -4.11
C LEU A 251 18.05 -20.66 -3.78
N SER A 252 18.86 -21.20 -2.88
CA SER A 252 18.78 -22.60 -2.45
C SER A 252 18.61 -22.66 -0.95
N GLN A 253 17.43 -23.09 -0.47
CA GLN A 253 17.10 -23.32 0.94
C GLN A 253 17.44 -22.13 1.86
N ILE A 254 17.11 -20.91 1.43
CA ILE A 254 17.43 -19.70 2.17
C ILE A 254 16.63 -19.62 3.47
N THR A 255 17.37 -19.49 4.57
CA THR A 255 16.81 -19.16 5.89
C THR A 255 17.50 -17.91 6.42
N ALA A 256 16.70 -16.94 6.89
CA ALA A 256 17.18 -15.67 7.45
C ALA A 256 16.30 -15.22 8.61
N LEU A 257 16.91 -14.51 9.57
CA LEU A 257 16.23 -14.00 10.77
C LEU A 257 15.78 -12.55 10.56
N ASP A 258 14.71 -12.14 11.23
CA ASP A 258 14.33 -10.74 11.37
C ASP A 258 15.26 -10.00 12.38
N ASP A 259 14.98 -8.71 12.61
CA ASP A 259 15.78 -7.88 13.53
C ASP A 259 15.61 -8.27 15.00
N ARG A 260 14.61 -9.12 15.30
CA ARG A 260 14.35 -9.67 16.64
C ARG A 260 14.96 -11.06 16.83
N GLY A 261 15.62 -11.60 15.78
CA GLY A 261 16.21 -12.94 15.82
C GLY A 261 15.21 -14.08 15.55
N VAL A 262 14.01 -13.76 15.05
CA VAL A 262 13.01 -14.77 14.69
C VAL A 262 13.15 -15.15 13.21
N PRO A 263 12.98 -16.44 12.82
CA PRO A 263 13.03 -16.85 11.42
C PRO A 263 11.97 -16.15 10.56
N ALA A 264 12.38 -15.20 9.71
CA ALA A 264 11.52 -14.47 8.79
C ALA A 264 11.48 -15.12 7.40
N VAL A 265 12.55 -15.75 6.96
CA VAL A 265 12.62 -16.54 5.73
C VAL A 265 13.03 -17.96 6.11
N GLN A 266 12.29 -18.97 5.62
CA GLN A 266 12.41 -20.35 6.07
C GLN A 266 12.51 -21.31 4.88
N GLY A 267 13.73 -21.70 4.49
CA GLY A 267 14.00 -22.71 3.47
C GLY A 267 13.54 -22.33 2.07
N VAL A 268 13.55 -21.04 1.72
CA VAL A 268 13.07 -20.56 0.41
C VAL A 268 14.05 -20.99 -0.69
N SER A 269 13.51 -21.65 -1.71
CA SER A 269 14.23 -21.99 -2.96
C SER A 269 13.50 -21.34 -4.13
N LEU A 270 14.25 -20.60 -4.97
CA LEU A 270 13.70 -19.83 -6.08
C LEU A 270 14.75 -19.66 -7.18
N GLN A 271 14.31 -19.72 -8.44
CA GLN A 271 15.13 -19.35 -9.59
C GLN A 271 14.48 -18.19 -10.34
N LEU A 272 15.23 -17.11 -10.56
CA LEU A 272 14.87 -15.97 -11.38
C LEU A 272 15.55 -16.09 -12.74
N GLN A 273 14.81 -15.93 -13.81
CA GLN A 273 15.30 -16.03 -15.19
C GLN A 273 15.71 -14.67 -15.73
N ALA A 274 16.65 -14.64 -16.67
CA ALA A 274 17.07 -13.39 -17.30
C ALA A 274 15.90 -12.76 -18.09
N GLY A 275 15.67 -11.45 -17.89
CA GLY A 275 14.57 -10.71 -18.52
C GLY A 275 13.20 -10.95 -17.89
N GLU A 276 13.13 -11.67 -16.77
CA GLU A 276 11.88 -11.95 -16.07
C GLU A 276 11.49 -10.82 -15.11
N ILE A 277 10.19 -10.54 -15.02
CA ILE A 277 9.60 -9.91 -13.83
C ILE A 277 8.98 -11.03 -13.00
N PHE A 278 9.57 -11.33 -11.86
CA PHE A 278 9.04 -12.27 -10.90
C PHE A 278 8.35 -11.52 -9.77
N GLY A 279 7.03 -11.71 -9.62
CA GLY A 279 6.25 -11.12 -8.55
C GLY A 279 6.32 -11.96 -7.28
N ILE A 280 6.47 -11.34 -6.12
CA ILE A 280 6.25 -11.98 -4.82
C ILE A 280 5.03 -11.34 -4.17
N ALA A 281 3.97 -12.14 -4.05
CA ALA A 281 2.74 -11.82 -3.35
C ALA A 281 2.79 -12.31 -1.90
N GLY A 282 2.10 -11.63 -1.02
CA GLY A 282 1.94 -12.05 0.38
C GLY A 282 1.48 -10.90 1.25
N VAL A 283 0.83 -11.23 2.36
CA VAL A 283 0.49 -10.25 3.40
C VAL A 283 1.77 -9.75 4.05
N ASP A 284 1.81 -8.47 4.40
CA ASP A 284 2.96 -7.85 5.04
C ASP A 284 3.44 -8.62 6.27
N GLY A 285 4.77 -8.69 6.45
CA GLY A 285 5.37 -9.43 7.55
C GLY A 285 5.53 -10.93 7.31
N ASN A 286 5.28 -11.42 6.10
CA ASN A 286 5.49 -12.83 5.74
C ASN A 286 6.90 -13.15 5.19
N GLY A 287 7.89 -12.24 5.39
CA GLY A 287 9.29 -12.49 5.03
C GLY A 287 9.71 -11.96 3.66
N GLN A 288 8.83 -11.28 2.93
CA GLN A 288 9.13 -10.76 1.59
C GLN A 288 10.23 -9.69 1.63
N LYS A 289 10.15 -8.73 2.60
CA LYS A 289 11.16 -7.69 2.80
C LYS A 289 12.51 -8.31 3.09
N GLU A 290 12.55 -9.22 4.04
CA GLU A 290 13.77 -9.91 4.46
C GLU A 290 14.39 -10.72 3.32
N LEU A 291 13.57 -11.33 2.45
CA LEU A 291 14.08 -12.02 1.25
C LEU A 291 14.72 -11.02 0.26
N GLY A 292 14.11 -9.86 0.06
CA GLY A 292 14.69 -8.77 -0.74
C GLY A 292 16.02 -8.26 -0.16
N GLU A 293 16.10 -8.08 1.16
CA GLU A 293 17.30 -7.66 1.89
C GLU A 293 18.41 -8.70 1.83
N VAL A 294 18.09 -10.00 1.90
CA VAL A 294 19.05 -11.10 1.69
C VAL A 294 19.71 -10.98 0.32
N LEU A 295 18.91 -10.83 -0.73
CA LEU A 295 19.41 -10.69 -2.11
C LEU A 295 20.24 -9.42 -2.29
N ALA A 296 19.85 -8.33 -1.64
CA ALA A 296 20.58 -7.07 -1.65
C ALA A 296 21.88 -7.11 -0.81
N GLY A 297 22.11 -8.20 -0.05
CA GLY A 297 23.26 -8.36 0.84
C GLY A 297 23.17 -7.53 2.12
N GLN A 298 21.98 -7.04 2.46
CA GLN A 298 21.73 -6.27 3.70
C GLN A 298 21.48 -7.18 4.90
N ARG A 299 20.94 -8.37 4.66
CA ARG A 299 20.60 -9.35 5.69
C ARG A 299 21.41 -10.62 5.53
N LEU A 300 21.88 -11.17 6.65
CA LEU A 300 22.65 -12.39 6.65
C LEU A 300 21.75 -13.62 6.46
N VAL A 301 22.23 -14.55 5.66
CA VAL A 301 21.67 -15.88 5.49
C VAL A 301 22.21 -16.79 6.60
N SER A 302 21.32 -17.37 7.38
CA SER A 302 21.70 -18.36 8.40
C SER A 302 21.89 -19.77 7.81
N GLN A 303 21.14 -20.11 6.72
CA GLN A 303 21.27 -21.37 5.98
C GLN A 303 20.92 -21.11 4.51
N GLY A 304 21.55 -21.87 3.62
CA GLY A 304 21.31 -21.80 2.18
C GLY A 304 22.36 -21.02 1.41
N GLN A 305 22.09 -20.81 0.11
CA GLN A 305 23.05 -20.21 -0.81
C GLN A 305 22.36 -19.26 -1.80
N VAL A 306 22.99 -18.11 -2.08
CA VAL A 306 22.57 -17.11 -3.07
C VAL A 306 23.57 -17.08 -4.21
N MET A 307 23.15 -17.45 -5.42
CA MET A 307 23.97 -17.43 -6.63
C MET A 307 23.43 -16.41 -7.62
N LEU A 308 24.27 -15.54 -8.19
CA LEU A 308 23.93 -14.61 -9.27
C LEU A 308 24.91 -14.78 -10.44
N ALA A 309 24.41 -15.18 -11.60
CA ALA A 309 25.22 -15.41 -12.81
C ALA A 309 26.48 -16.30 -12.55
N GLY A 310 26.32 -17.35 -11.74
CA GLY A 310 27.38 -18.24 -11.37
C GLY A 310 28.30 -17.77 -10.23
N LEU A 311 28.08 -16.57 -9.69
CA LEU A 311 28.86 -16.02 -8.58
C LEU A 311 28.13 -16.24 -7.26
N ASP A 312 28.82 -16.80 -6.26
CA ASP A 312 28.29 -16.95 -4.90
C ASP A 312 28.34 -15.62 -4.16
N LEU A 313 27.15 -15.09 -3.82
CA LEU A 313 26.94 -13.84 -3.10
C LEU A 313 26.51 -14.05 -1.63
N THR A 314 26.45 -15.31 -1.17
CA THR A 314 26.01 -15.64 0.19
C THR A 314 26.86 -14.89 1.21
N ASN A 315 26.22 -14.03 2.00
CA ASN A 315 26.84 -13.22 3.07
C ASN A 315 28.03 -12.34 2.64
N ARG A 316 28.12 -11.97 1.34
CA ARG A 316 29.20 -11.12 0.81
C ARG A 316 28.96 -9.62 1.07
N GLY A 317 27.76 -9.25 1.54
CA GLY A 317 27.38 -7.90 1.87
C GLY A 317 26.99 -7.02 0.68
N VAL A 318 26.47 -5.83 0.98
CA VAL A 318 25.85 -4.90 0.03
C VAL A 318 26.79 -4.50 -1.11
N THR A 319 28.07 -4.24 -0.79
CA THR A 319 29.05 -3.81 -1.81
C THR A 319 29.27 -4.89 -2.87
N ALA A 320 29.41 -6.14 -2.47
CA ALA A 320 29.58 -7.26 -3.40
C ALA A 320 28.31 -7.50 -4.25
N ALA A 321 27.14 -7.46 -3.63
CA ALA A 321 25.85 -7.56 -4.31
C ALA A 321 25.71 -6.46 -5.38
N ALA A 322 26.02 -5.23 -5.01
CA ALA A 322 25.96 -4.08 -5.89
C ALA A 322 26.96 -4.16 -7.06
N GLN A 323 28.19 -4.65 -6.82
CA GLN A 323 29.21 -4.86 -7.86
C GLN A 323 28.84 -6.03 -8.81
N ALA A 324 28.16 -7.05 -8.30
CA ALA A 324 27.65 -8.16 -9.11
C ALA A 324 26.49 -7.74 -10.03
N GLY A 325 25.87 -6.58 -9.78
CA GLY A 325 24.78 -6.02 -10.58
C GLY A 325 23.42 -6.18 -9.93
N ILE A 326 23.33 -6.17 -8.60
CA ILE A 326 22.04 -6.10 -7.87
C ILE A 326 21.73 -4.63 -7.54
N GLY A 327 20.52 -4.19 -7.93
CA GLY A 327 19.88 -2.95 -7.49
C GLY A 327 18.79 -3.25 -6.48
N TYR A 328 18.58 -2.37 -5.50
CA TYR A 328 17.53 -2.50 -4.48
C TYR A 328 16.81 -1.19 -4.24
N VAL A 329 15.50 -1.24 -4.36
CA VAL A 329 14.57 -0.14 -4.04
C VAL A 329 13.67 -0.62 -2.90
N THR A 330 13.79 0.00 -1.74
CA THR A 330 13.00 -0.30 -0.54
C THR A 330 11.67 0.45 -0.55
N ASP A 331 10.72 -0.02 0.27
CA ASP A 331 9.44 0.64 0.57
C ASP A 331 9.61 1.93 1.40
N ASP A 332 10.62 2.00 2.28
CA ASP A 332 10.93 3.22 3.04
C ASP A 332 11.82 4.18 2.24
N ARG A 333 11.16 5.07 1.49
CA ARG A 333 11.80 6.05 0.62
C ARG A 333 12.65 7.07 1.36
N LEU A 334 12.21 7.49 2.55
CA LEU A 334 12.80 8.60 3.29
C LEU A 334 13.73 8.16 4.42
N GLY A 335 13.45 7.02 5.06
CA GLY A 335 14.26 6.50 6.16
C GLY A 335 15.45 5.65 5.70
N GLU A 336 15.20 4.75 4.71
CA GLU A 336 16.22 3.79 4.26
C GLU A 336 16.85 4.16 2.91
N ALA A 337 16.05 4.65 1.95
CA ALA A 337 16.51 4.81 0.57
C ALA A 337 17.20 6.14 0.28
N SER A 338 16.98 7.18 1.07
CA SER A 338 17.44 8.53 0.79
C SER A 338 17.82 9.30 2.03
N VAL A 339 18.42 10.47 1.81
CA VAL A 339 18.69 11.48 2.86
C VAL A 339 17.86 12.72 2.55
N PRO A 340 16.70 12.91 3.20
CA PRO A 340 15.71 13.94 2.84
C PRO A 340 16.24 15.39 2.86
N LYS A 341 17.20 15.66 3.74
CA LYS A 341 17.82 16.98 3.90
C LYS A 341 18.89 17.31 2.84
N LEU A 342 19.39 16.31 2.14
CA LEU A 342 20.30 16.50 1.02
C LEU A 342 19.54 16.88 -0.24
N SER A 343 20.24 17.49 -1.21
CA SER A 343 19.69 17.87 -2.50
C SER A 343 19.31 16.65 -3.36
N VAL A 344 18.50 16.87 -4.38
CA VAL A 344 18.19 15.88 -5.41
C VAL A 344 19.49 15.37 -6.06
N ALA A 345 20.45 16.25 -6.33
CA ALA A 345 21.73 15.90 -6.91
C ALA A 345 22.57 14.99 -6.02
N GLU A 346 22.67 15.30 -4.74
CA GLU A 346 23.39 14.47 -3.78
C GLU A 346 22.75 13.09 -3.62
N ASN A 347 21.41 13.02 -3.55
CA ASN A 347 20.69 11.76 -3.50
C ASN A 347 20.82 10.93 -4.79
N ALA A 348 20.92 11.59 -5.96
CA ALA A 348 21.10 10.91 -7.24
C ALA A 348 22.42 10.14 -7.33
N VAL A 349 23.48 10.61 -6.68
CA VAL A 349 24.81 9.99 -6.71
C VAL A 349 25.19 9.28 -5.41
N LEU A 350 24.31 9.16 -4.44
CA LEU A 350 24.58 8.66 -3.10
C LEU A 350 25.31 7.31 -3.07
N LYS A 351 25.05 6.41 -4.04
CA LYS A 351 25.70 5.09 -4.14
C LYS A 351 26.98 5.07 -5.00
N VAL A 352 27.30 6.17 -5.68
CA VAL A 352 28.40 6.24 -6.66
C VAL A 352 29.27 7.50 -6.52
N PHE A 353 29.03 8.33 -5.50
CA PHE A 353 29.70 9.61 -5.31
C PHE A 353 31.24 9.51 -5.26
N ASN A 354 31.78 8.37 -4.81
CA ASN A 354 33.21 8.08 -4.70
C ASN A 354 33.85 7.56 -6.01
N GLN A 355 33.05 7.42 -7.09
CA GLN A 355 33.50 6.89 -8.38
C GLN A 355 33.68 8.04 -9.38
N ARG A 356 34.53 7.84 -10.41
CA ARG A 356 34.59 8.74 -11.57
C ARG A 356 33.29 8.62 -12.37
N PRO A 357 32.77 9.72 -12.91
CA PRO A 357 33.31 11.09 -12.94
C PRO A 357 32.93 11.96 -11.73
N PHE A 358 32.19 11.44 -10.72
CA PHE A 358 31.60 12.21 -9.63
C PHE A 358 32.60 12.64 -8.58
N SER A 359 33.72 11.94 -8.43
CA SER A 359 34.82 12.39 -7.60
C SER A 359 36.17 12.06 -8.22
N ARG A 360 37.17 12.88 -7.85
CA ARG A 360 38.55 12.60 -8.11
C ARG A 360 39.31 12.81 -6.80
N TRP A 361 39.99 11.76 -6.32
CA TRP A 361 40.59 11.71 -4.99
C TRP A 361 39.48 11.87 -3.94
N THR A 362 39.49 12.88 -3.10
CA THR A 362 38.47 13.18 -2.08
C THR A 362 37.59 14.37 -2.44
N VAL A 363 37.74 14.93 -3.66
CA VAL A 363 37.01 16.13 -4.08
C VAL A 363 35.87 15.76 -5.03
N LEU A 364 34.67 16.20 -4.69
CA LEU A 364 33.46 15.98 -5.51
C LEU A 364 33.47 16.90 -6.73
N ASN A 365 33.17 16.34 -7.89
CA ASN A 365 32.95 17.08 -9.13
C ASN A 365 31.46 17.49 -9.24
N ARG A 366 31.15 18.68 -8.72
CA ARG A 366 29.76 19.18 -8.69
C ARG A 366 29.16 19.34 -10.08
N VAL A 367 29.95 19.69 -11.09
CA VAL A 367 29.48 19.81 -12.47
C VAL A 367 29.05 18.47 -13.01
N ALA A 368 29.87 17.42 -12.87
CA ALA A 368 29.51 16.08 -13.32
C ALA A 368 28.29 15.52 -12.57
N ILE A 369 28.13 15.85 -11.28
CA ILE A 369 26.97 15.46 -10.48
C ILE A 369 25.70 16.15 -10.99
N ALA A 370 25.76 17.48 -11.23
CA ALA A 370 24.64 18.25 -11.74
C ALA A 370 24.23 17.77 -13.14
N ASP A 371 25.17 17.56 -14.06
CA ASP A 371 24.91 17.06 -15.42
C ASP A 371 24.27 15.65 -15.40
N HIS A 372 24.75 14.78 -14.52
CA HIS A 372 24.16 13.43 -14.34
C HIS A 372 22.74 13.53 -13.83
N THR A 373 22.52 14.32 -12.79
CA THR A 373 21.19 14.50 -12.18
C THR A 373 20.21 15.11 -13.17
N GLN A 374 20.64 16.09 -13.96
CA GLN A 374 19.80 16.71 -14.99
C GLN A 374 19.37 15.70 -16.06
N ARG A 375 20.23 14.74 -16.43
CA ARG A 375 19.86 13.62 -17.31
C ARG A 375 18.82 12.74 -16.67
N LEU A 376 19.01 12.33 -15.40
CA LEU A 376 18.02 11.53 -14.68
C LEU A 376 16.66 12.25 -14.58
N ILE A 377 16.64 13.53 -14.24
CA ILE A 377 15.44 14.35 -14.16
C ILE A 377 14.67 14.30 -15.48
N ARG A 378 15.36 14.50 -16.60
CA ARG A 378 14.76 14.51 -17.94
C ARG A 378 14.29 13.11 -18.35
N ASP A 379 15.18 12.12 -18.25
CA ASP A 379 14.94 10.77 -18.82
C ASP A 379 13.85 10.02 -18.03
N PHE A 380 13.72 10.28 -16.72
CA PHE A 380 12.71 9.68 -15.85
C PHE A 380 11.51 10.61 -15.55
N LYS A 381 11.46 11.77 -16.21
CA LYS A 381 10.37 12.75 -16.07
C LYS A 381 10.08 13.10 -14.61
N ILE A 382 11.15 13.41 -13.84
CA ILE A 382 11.04 13.78 -12.43
C ILE A 382 10.63 15.26 -12.36
N LYS A 383 9.49 15.53 -11.72
CA LYS A 383 9.03 16.91 -11.52
C LYS A 383 9.76 17.51 -10.31
N THR A 384 10.69 18.40 -10.57
CA THR A 384 11.47 19.14 -9.57
C THR A 384 11.84 20.52 -10.09
N PRO A 385 11.96 21.55 -9.23
CA PRO A 385 12.47 22.88 -9.64
C PRO A 385 13.93 22.83 -10.13
N GLY A 386 14.71 21.84 -9.68
CA GLY A 386 16.11 21.67 -10.08
C GLY A 386 16.87 20.65 -9.25
N PRO A 387 18.14 20.36 -9.60
CA PRO A 387 18.96 19.38 -8.89
C PRO A 387 19.37 19.82 -7.48
N GLU A 388 19.38 21.12 -7.20
CA GLU A 388 19.89 21.70 -5.93
C GLU A 388 18.82 21.75 -4.81
N VAL A 389 17.53 21.49 -5.12
CA VAL A 389 16.47 21.53 -4.11
C VAL A 389 16.57 20.33 -3.17
N GLN A 390 16.17 20.50 -1.93
CA GLN A 390 16.13 19.40 -0.96
C GLN A 390 15.13 18.31 -1.41
N LEU A 391 15.52 17.06 -1.24
CA LEU A 391 14.68 15.92 -1.65
C LEU A 391 13.31 15.92 -0.95
N SER A 392 13.26 16.31 0.33
CA SER A 392 12.03 16.40 1.12
C SER A 392 10.97 17.33 0.55
N THR A 393 11.31 18.21 -0.40
CA THR A 393 10.34 19.11 -1.04
C THR A 393 9.61 18.47 -2.23
N LEU A 394 10.06 17.31 -2.68
CA LEU A 394 9.45 16.58 -3.77
C LEU A 394 8.24 15.76 -3.28
N SER A 395 7.27 15.54 -4.17
CA SER A 395 6.20 14.57 -3.91
C SER A 395 6.76 13.14 -3.84
N GLY A 396 6.08 12.26 -3.11
CA GLY A 396 6.46 10.85 -2.96
C GLY A 396 6.72 10.14 -4.29
N GLY A 397 5.91 10.42 -5.32
CA GLY A 397 6.09 9.88 -6.67
C GLY A 397 7.37 10.35 -7.35
N ASN A 398 7.75 11.61 -7.17
CA ASN A 398 9.01 12.13 -7.76
C ASN A 398 10.24 11.61 -6.99
N ILE A 399 10.14 11.44 -5.67
CA ILE A 399 11.17 10.76 -4.88
C ILE A 399 11.35 9.32 -5.39
N GLN A 400 10.27 8.58 -5.58
CA GLN A 400 10.33 7.20 -6.08
C GLN A 400 10.95 7.11 -7.46
N LYS A 401 10.58 8.01 -8.38
CA LYS A 401 11.20 8.10 -9.72
C LYS A 401 12.71 8.35 -9.63
N LEU A 402 13.14 9.22 -8.71
CA LEU A 402 14.58 9.47 -8.49
C LEU A 402 15.29 8.22 -7.97
N LEU A 403 14.71 7.51 -7.00
CA LEU A 403 15.30 6.29 -6.44
C LEU A 403 15.44 5.21 -7.50
N LEU A 404 14.41 4.98 -8.31
CA LEU A 404 14.47 4.06 -9.44
C LEU A 404 15.49 4.50 -10.49
N ALA A 405 15.51 5.79 -10.86
CA ALA A 405 16.45 6.34 -11.82
C ALA A 405 17.90 6.13 -11.38
N ARG A 406 18.18 6.34 -10.09
CA ARG A 406 19.49 6.10 -9.47
C ARG A 406 19.92 4.64 -9.57
N GLU A 407 19.04 3.70 -9.27
CA GLU A 407 19.35 2.29 -9.37
C GLU A 407 19.53 1.85 -10.84
N LEU A 408 18.64 2.27 -11.73
CA LEU A 408 18.67 1.93 -13.17
C LEU A 408 19.88 2.53 -13.90
N ALA A 409 20.34 3.71 -13.48
CA ALA A 409 21.57 4.33 -14.05
C ALA A 409 22.81 3.44 -13.89
N ARG A 410 22.82 2.54 -12.92
CA ARG A 410 23.90 1.56 -12.69
C ARG A 410 23.77 0.32 -13.57
N ARG A 411 22.70 0.18 -14.38
CA ARG A 411 22.41 -0.94 -15.25
C ARG A 411 22.45 -2.28 -14.50
N PRO A 412 21.63 -2.49 -13.48
CA PRO A 412 21.63 -3.72 -12.71
C PRO A 412 21.20 -4.89 -13.60
N LYS A 413 21.73 -6.10 -13.31
CA LYS A 413 21.27 -7.36 -13.89
C LYS A 413 19.97 -7.83 -13.23
N LEU A 414 19.87 -7.62 -11.91
CA LEU A 414 18.71 -7.90 -11.07
C LEU A 414 18.33 -6.62 -10.31
N LEU A 415 17.12 -6.16 -10.50
CA LEU A 415 16.53 -5.07 -9.71
C LEU A 415 15.47 -5.64 -8.77
N ILE A 416 15.63 -5.41 -7.49
CA ILE A 416 14.68 -5.78 -6.45
C ILE A 416 13.88 -4.51 -6.12
N CYS A 417 12.56 -4.59 -6.28
CA CYS A 417 11.62 -3.51 -5.97
C CYS A 417 10.69 -3.97 -4.86
N ASN A 418 10.84 -3.44 -3.67
CA ASN A 418 9.93 -3.67 -2.56
C ASN A 418 8.89 -2.55 -2.53
N LYS A 419 7.65 -2.88 -2.85
CA LYS A 419 6.47 -2.00 -2.90
C LYS A 419 6.74 -0.67 -3.60
N PRO A 420 7.22 -0.70 -4.87
CA PRO A 420 7.68 0.51 -5.54
C PRO A 420 6.59 1.55 -5.79
N THR A 421 5.34 1.16 -5.75
CA THR A 421 4.14 1.97 -6.06
C THR A 421 3.36 2.39 -4.83
N GLN A 422 3.66 1.83 -3.65
CA GLN A 422 2.93 2.08 -2.41
C GLN A 422 2.79 3.58 -2.09
N GLY A 423 1.54 4.02 -1.85
CA GLY A 423 1.25 5.40 -1.48
C GLY A 423 1.46 6.41 -2.62
N LEU A 424 1.49 5.96 -3.87
CA LEU A 424 1.55 6.80 -5.06
C LEU A 424 0.15 6.93 -5.68
N ASP A 425 -0.02 7.98 -6.49
CA ASP A 425 -1.19 8.09 -7.36
C ASP A 425 -1.12 7.05 -8.50
N VAL A 426 -2.29 6.69 -9.04
CA VAL A 426 -2.42 5.62 -10.04
C VAL A 426 -1.55 5.88 -11.28
N LEU A 427 -1.52 7.11 -11.80
CA LEU A 427 -0.72 7.44 -12.99
C LEU A 427 0.79 7.32 -12.73
N THR A 428 1.23 7.71 -11.54
CA THR A 428 2.64 7.55 -11.15
C THR A 428 2.97 6.08 -10.95
N ALA A 429 2.10 5.30 -10.31
CA ALA A 429 2.25 3.86 -10.14
C ALA A 429 2.35 3.14 -11.50
N GLU A 430 1.41 3.40 -12.42
CA GLU A 430 1.42 2.88 -13.78
C GLU A 430 2.71 3.24 -14.54
N SER A 431 3.15 4.50 -14.43
CA SER A 431 4.42 4.95 -15.04
C SER A 431 5.62 4.15 -14.54
N ILE A 432 5.64 3.79 -13.24
CA ILE A 432 6.69 2.99 -12.63
C ILE A 432 6.62 1.54 -13.13
N LEU A 433 5.44 0.94 -13.13
CA LEU A 433 5.25 -0.43 -13.61
C LEU A 433 5.64 -0.56 -15.09
N GLN A 434 5.24 0.42 -15.91
CA GLN A 434 5.64 0.47 -17.32
C GLN A 434 7.16 0.63 -17.50
N MET A 435 7.81 1.39 -16.63
CA MET A 435 9.27 1.51 -16.62
C MET A 435 9.93 0.16 -16.30
N LEU A 436 9.46 -0.56 -15.29
CA LEU A 436 9.96 -1.90 -14.95
C LEU A 436 9.76 -2.89 -16.12
N ARG A 437 8.59 -2.85 -16.77
CA ARG A 437 8.33 -3.64 -18.00
C ARG A 437 9.36 -3.34 -19.09
N THR A 438 9.55 -2.07 -19.41
CA THR A 438 10.49 -1.63 -20.45
C THR A 438 11.90 -2.12 -20.16
N GLN A 439 12.34 -2.06 -18.91
CA GLN A 439 13.67 -2.54 -18.52
C GLN A 439 13.78 -4.08 -18.59
N ALA A 440 12.72 -4.80 -18.22
CA ALA A 440 12.69 -6.25 -18.34
C ALA A 440 12.71 -6.72 -19.81
N ASP A 441 11.99 -6.01 -20.69
CA ASP A 441 12.01 -6.26 -22.14
C ASP A 441 13.41 -6.03 -22.76
N GLN A 442 14.24 -5.19 -22.12
CA GLN A 442 15.65 -4.98 -22.46
C GLN A 442 16.60 -6.02 -21.83
N GLY A 443 16.06 -7.02 -21.14
CA GLY A 443 16.82 -8.14 -20.57
C GLY A 443 17.19 -8.02 -19.10
N MET A 444 16.77 -6.94 -18.40
CA MET A 444 16.93 -6.82 -16.95
C MET A 444 15.97 -7.76 -16.22
N THR A 445 16.44 -8.43 -15.18
CA THR A 445 15.56 -9.22 -14.30
C THR A 445 15.02 -8.34 -13.17
N VAL A 446 13.73 -8.46 -12.87
CA VAL A 446 13.07 -7.73 -11.78
C VAL A 446 12.47 -8.72 -10.78
N LEU A 447 12.76 -8.52 -9.51
CA LEU A 447 12.01 -9.10 -8.40
C LEU A 447 11.07 -8.02 -7.85
N LEU A 448 9.79 -8.15 -8.13
CA LEU A 448 8.75 -7.22 -7.66
C LEU A 448 8.07 -7.80 -6.41
N ILE A 449 8.22 -7.14 -5.29
CA ILE A 449 7.54 -7.48 -4.04
C ILE A 449 6.39 -6.48 -3.88
N SER A 450 5.16 -6.97 -3.80
CA SER A 450 3.99 -6.14 -3.55
C SER A 450 2.93 -6.91 -2.75
N SER A 451 2.16 -6.19 -1.95
CA SER A 451 0.92 -6.70 -1.35
C SER A 451 -0.29 -6.47 -2.27
N ASP A 452 -0.14 -5.63 -3.30
CA ASP A 452 -1.17 -5.38 -4.31
C ASP A 452 -1.10 -6.45 -5.40
N LEU A 453 -2.13 -7.31 -5.44
CA LEU A 453 -2.20 -8.40 -6.41
C LEU A 453 -2.42 -7.92 -7.83
N ASP A 454 -3.10 -6.79 -8.04
CA ASP A 454 -3.36 -6.25 -9.36
C ASP A 454 -2.07 -5.78 -10.02
N GLU A 455 -1.18 -5.10 -9.26
CA GLU A 455 0.15 -4.74 -9.73
C GLU A 455 0.97 -5.96 -10.13
N ILE A 456 0.98 -6.98 -9.26
CA ILE A 456 1.73 -8.22 -9.52
C ILE A 456 1.19 -8.92 -10.77
N LEU A 457 -0.14 -9.07 -10.85
CA LEU A 457 -0.79 -9.71 -11.98
C LEU A 457 -0.62 -8.90 -13.27
N GLU A 458 -0.50 -7.60 -13.19
CA GLU A 458 -0.33 -6.74 -14.35
C GLU A 458 1.03 -6.94 -15.03
N VAL A 459 2.13 -7.01 -14.26
CA VAL A 459 3.49 -6.93 -14.84
C VAL A 459 4.29 -8.23 -14.77
N SER A 460 3.96 -9.18 -13.88
CA SER A 460 4.80 -10.34 -13.62
C SER A 460 4.66 -11.44 -14.67
N ASN A 461 5.73 -12.17 -14.93
CA ASN A 461 5.72 -13.38 -15.75
C ASN A 461 5.35 -14.63 -14.93
N ARG A 462 5.79 -14.68 -13.69
CA ARG A 462 5.44 -15.69 -12.68
C ARG A 462 5.23 -15.00 -11.34
N VAL A 463 4.40 -15.59 -10.49
CA VAL A 463 4.10 -15.08 -9.17
C VAL A 463 4.38 -16.13 -8.12
N GLY A 464 5.28 -15.82 -7.19
CA GLY A 464 5.51 -16.60 -5.98
C GLY A 464 4.67 -16.05 -4.83
N VAL A 465 4.10 -16.93 -4.02
CA VAL A 465 3.33 -16.53 -2.84
C VAL A 465 4.10 -16.89 -1.58
N MET A 466 4.32 -15.91 -0.70
CA MET A 466 4.99 -16.11 0.58
C MET A 466 4.00 -16.07 1.74
N VAL A 467 4.10 -17.08 2.61
CA VAL A 467 3.31 -17.21 3.84
C VAL A 467 4.21 -17.68 4.97
N LYS A 468 4.25 -16.95 6.09
CA LYS A 468 5.05 -17.27 7.28
C LYS A 468 6.50 -17.63 6.95
N GLY A 469 7.12 -16.85 6.10
CA GLY A 469 8.52 -17.02 5.70
C GLY A 469 8.78 -18.09 4.65
N ARG A 470 7.79 -18.78 4.15
CA ARG A 470 7.92 -19.86 3.16
C ARG A 470 7.31 -19.48 1.82
N LEU A 471 7.94 -19.93 0.74
CA LEU A 471 7.37 -19.85 -0.59
C LEU A 471 6.41 -21.05 -0.76
N VAL A 472 5.10 -20.78 -0.67
CA VAL A 472 4.06 -21.83 -0.67
C VAL A 472 3.64 -22.25 -2.08
N GLY A 473 3.95 -21.46 -3.10
CA GLY A 473 3.66 -21.79 -4.49
C GLY A 473 4.27 -20.78 -5.46
N VAL A 474 4.50 -21.22 -6.69
CA VAL A 474 4.87 -20.37 -7.83
C VAL A 474 3.90 -20.63 -8.96
N VAL A 475 3.17 -19.60 -9.38
CA VAL A 475 2.09 -19.68 -10.37
C VAL A 475 2.52 -18.92 -11.63
N PRO A 476 2.51 -19.56 -12.81
CA PRO A 476 2.70 -18.85 -14.08
C PRO A 476 1.60 -17.80 -14.30
N ARG A 477 1.93 -16.67 -14.97
CA ARG A 477 0.98 -15.57 -15.20
C ARG A 477 -0.34 -16.04 -15.82
N GLY A 478 -0.30 -16.98 -16.76
CA GLY A 478 -1.50 -17.49 -17.44
C GLY A 478 -2.47 -18.26 -16.53
N GLU A 479 -2.02 -18.71 -15.36
CA GLU A 479 -2.82 -19.42 -14.37
C GLU A 479 -3.09 -18.59 -13.12
N ALA A 480 -2.44 -17.44 -12.99
CA ALA A 480 -2.54 -16.57 -11.83
C ALA A 480 -3.78 -15.67 -11.95
N ASN A 481 -4.59 -15.67 -10.91
CA ASN A 481 -5.70 -14.73 -10.71
C ASN A 481 -5.79 -14.37 -9.23
N GLY A 482 -6.54 -13.30 -8.92
CA GLY A 482 -6.67 -12.79 -7.55
C GLY A 482 -7.22 -13.82 -6.57
N GLU A 483 -8.14 -14.68 -7.00
CA GLU A 483 -8.73 -15.72 -6.14
C GLU A 483 -7.70 -16.81 -5.79
N LYS A 484 -7.00 -17.36 -6.78
CA LYS A 484 -5.98 -18.40 -6.58
C LYS A 484 -4.84 -17.89 -5.70
N LEU A 485 -4.32 -16.69 -6.00
CA LEU A 485 -3.27 -16.09 -5.19
C LEU A 485 -3.76 -15.77 -3.78
N GLY A 486 -4.98 -15.23 -3.63
CA GLY A 486 -5.58 -14.94 -2.33
C GLY A 486 -5.75 -16.20 -1.47
N ARG A 487 -6.17 -17.33 -2.05
CA ARG A 487 -6.25 -18.62 -1.34
C ARG A 487 -4.87 -19.08 -0.87
N LEU A 488 -3.86 -19.02 -1.74
CA LEU A 488 -2.48 -19.35 -1.37
C LEU A 488 -1.94 -18.45 -0.25
N MET A 489 -2.26 -17.14 -0.27
CA MET A 489 -1.88 -16.18 0.77
C MET A 489 -2.49 -16.50 2.14
N LEU A 490 -3.63 -17.18 2.18
CA LEU A 490 -4.25 -17.70 3.41
C LEU A 490 -3.67 -19.06 3.84
N GLY A 491 -2.73 -19.61 3.09
CA GLY A 491 -2.17 -20.94 3.36
C GLY A 491 -3.09 -22.10 2.97
N LEU A 492 -4.10 -21.84 2.14
CA LEU A 492 -5.00 -22.85 1.60
C LEU A 492 -4.39 -23.39 0.32
N SER A 493 -3.81 -24.61 0.35
CA SER A 493 -3.35 -25.30 -0.85
C SER A 493 -4.54 -25.67 -1.76
N ASP A 494 -4.33 -25.62 -3.09
CA ASP A 494 -5.26 -26.25 -4.00
C ASP A 494 -5.30 -27.77 -3.69
N ALA A 495 -6.45 -28.25 -3.21
CA ALA A 495 -6.72 -29.68 -3.03
C ALA A 495 -7.02 -30.31 -4.39
#